data_c1e82e64aebba34dad69fa440a4e2846
#
_entry.id   c1e82e64aebba34dad69fa440a4e2846
#
_cell.length_a   1.000
_cell.length_b   1.000
_cell.length_c   1.000
_cell.angle_alpha   90.00
_cell.angle_beta   90.00
_cell.angle_gamma   90.00
#
_symmetry.space_group_name_H-M   'P 1'
#
loop_
_entity.id
_entity.type
_entity.pdbx_description
1 polymer ?
#
loop_
_entity_poly.entity_id
_entity_poly.type
_entity_poly.pdbx_seq_one_letter_code
_entity_poly.pdbx_strand_id
1 'polypeptide(L)'
;MTALLLGIEFARPARLWALLLIPAFGALYLGLLSLRRNGRANRRTARLPINTDRPWVRHGAVVLAFASMAMLTVAWATPQQSVDVPRERATVVIVMDVSLSMEAADVPPTRLQAAKESAKEFAGSLPQGFNVSLVEFAGTASIVVPPTTDRGMLNAAIDNLQLRESTAIGEGIYAALDALLMVPPDPEDPEASVPATMVVLSDGESQRGRSPYSAAEAAHEAGVPVNTIAFGTDTGYIIDRRTGRREWVRVNREQLAEIAREGGGQGYYAPSVERLREVYAEIRQSAGTEKVFQESTSRYVGAGLVLGVLAAAGIVSLGARWP
;
A
#
# COMPACT_ATOMS: atom_id res chain seq x y z
N MET A 1 20.01 -2.31 -3.48
CA MET A 1 20.33 -1.16 -2.61
C MET A 1 19.59 0.04 -3.20
N THR A 2 18.34 0.23 -2.79
CA THR A 2 17.45 1.32 -3.24
C THR A 2 17.92 2.60 -2.55
N ALA A 3 18.36 3.59 -3.35
CA ALA A 3 18.73 4.91 -2.82
C ALA A 3 17.43 5.67 -2.48
N LEU A 4 17.02 5.61 -1.22
CA LEU A 4 15.90 6.37 -0.67
C LEU A 4 16.40 7.78 -0.35
N LEU A 5 16.36 8.69 -1.31
CA LEU A 5 16.57 10.12 -1.08
C LEU A 5 15.19 10.78 -0.99
N LEU A 6 14.75 11.11 0.23
CA LEU A 6 13.51 11.89 0.50
C LEU A 6 12.21 11.24 -0.01
N GLY A 7 12.04 9.91 0.11
CA GLY A 7 10.82 9.23 -0.33
C GLY A 7 10.66 9.08 -1.85
N ILE A 8 11.73 9.31 -2.62
CA ILE A 8 11.78 9.13 -4.07
C ILE A 8 12.55 7.86 -4.37
N GLU A 9 11.94 6.93 -5.06
CA GLU A 9 12.60 5.74 -5.58
C GLU A 9 13.07 6.00 -7.02
N PHE A 10 14.18 5.35 -7.40
CA PHE A 10 14.73 5.49 -8.76
C PHE A 10 14.69 4.15 -9.46
N ALA A 11 14.03 4.08 -10.61
CA ALA A 11 14.01 2.85 -11.42
C ALA A 11 15.41 2.44 -11.90
N ARG A 12 16.33 3.42 -12.08
CA ARG A 12 17.69 3.17 -12.56
C ARG A 12 18.73 3.93 -11.73
N PRO A 13 18.93 3.55 -10.44
CA PRO A 13 19.80 4.29 -9.51
C PRO A 13 21.27 4.35 -9.96
N ALA A 14 21.73 3.38 -10.76
CA ALA A 14 23.09 3.39 -11.31
C ALA A 14 23.41 4.63 -12.16
N ARG A 15 22.39 5.28 -12.75
CA ARG A 15 22.59 6.49 -13.56
C ARG A 15 22.95 7.72 -12.72
N LEU A 16 22.68 7.71 -11.43
CA LEU A 16 23.07 8.78 -10.50
C LEU A 16 24.59 8.95 -10.38
N TRP A 17 25.38 7.93 -10.74
CA TRP A 17 26.85 8.06 -10.80
C TRP A 17 27.29 9.21 -11.74
N ALA A 18 26.48 9.56 -12.75
CA ALA A 18 26.76 10.69 -13.63
C ALA A 18 26.81 12.05 -12.87
N LEU A 19 26.20 12.16 -11.67
CA LEU A 19 26.32 13.34 -10.83
C LEU A 19 27.77 13.63 -10.41
N LEU A 20 28.64 12.62 -10.38
CA LEU A 20 30.06 12.80 -10.11
C LEU A 20 30.81 13.60 -11.21
N LEU A 21 30.24 13.70 -12.39
CA LEU A 21 30.77 14.55 -13.45
C LEU A 21 30.66 16.05 -13.09
N ILE A 22 29.67 16.43 -12.26
CA ILE A 22 29.45 17.84 -11.87
C ILE A 22 30.65 18.39 -11.09
N PRO A 23 31.11 17.76 -9.99
CA PRO A 23 32.29 18.22 -9.28
C PRO A 23 33.56 18.11 -10.15
N ALA A 24 33.65 17.11 -11.05
CA ALA A 24 34.78 17.01 -11.99
C ALA A 24 34.85 18.20 -12.94
N PHE A 25 33.72 18.58 -13.56
CA PHE A 25 33.64 19.78 -14.39
C PHE A 25 33.80 21.07 -13.59
N GLY A 26 33.31 21.11 -12.35
CA GLY A 26 33.54 22.21 -11.41
C GLY A 26 35.02 22.42 -11.12
N ALA A 27 35.74 21.34 -10.81
CA ALA A 27 37.17 21.39 -10.59
C ALA A 27 37.95 21.84 -11.84
N LEU A 28 37.57 21.34 -13.01
CA LEU A 28 38.13 21.77 -14.30
C LEU A 28 37.90 23.27 -14.52
N TYR A 29 36.70 23.76 -14.29
CA TYR A 29 36.36 25.18 -14.41
C TYR A 29 37.22 26.05 -13.48
N LEU A 30 37.34 25.66 -12.20
CA LEU A 30 38.16 26.40 -11.23
C LEU A 30 39.65 26.35 -11.61
N GLY A 31 40.14 25.21 -12.09
CA GLY A 31 41.52 25.05 -12.60
C GLY A 31 41.80 25.98 -13.78
N LEU A 32 40.89 26.07 -14.77
CA LEU A 32 41.02 26.98 -15.90
C LEU A 32 41.01 28.45 -15.46
N LEU A 33 40.23 28.78 -14.44
CA LEU A 33 40.21 30.14 -13.87
C LEU A 33 41.53 30.48 -13.20
N SER A 34 42.15 29.55 -12.44
CA SER A 34 43.43 29.76 -11.79
C SER A 34 44.55 29.94 -12.79
N LEU A 35 44.61 29.12 -13.86
CA LEU A 35 45.59 29.24 -14.94
C LEU A 35 45.49 30.60 -15.63
N ARG A 36 44.27 31.09 -15.92
CA ARG A 36 44.06 32.43 -16.50
C ARG A 36 44.49 33.54 -15.57
N ARG A 37 44.32 33.39 -14.27
CA ARG A 37 44.74 34.36 -13.24
C ARG A 37 46.26 34.44 -13.16
N ASN A 38 46.93 33.30 -13.17
CA ASN A 38 48.42 33.23 -13.12
C ASN A 38 49.09 33.68 -14.43
N GLY A 39 48.48 33.37 -15.60
CA GLY A 39 48.99 33.82 -16.92
C GLY A 39 48.87 35.34 -17.15
N ARG A 40 47.92 36.02 -16.45
CA ARG A 40 47.79 37.49 -16.50
C ARG A 40 48.85 38.24 -15.71
N ALA A 41 49.45 37.59 -14.71
CA ALA A 41 50.53 38.18 -13.91
C ALA A 41 51.83 38.33 -14.70
N ASN A 42 52.02 37.54 -15.78
CA ASN A 42 53.28 37.49 -16.53
C ASN A 42 53.26 38.23 -17.90
N ARG A 43 52.13 38.86 -18.33
CA ARG A 43 52.06 39.66 -19.55
C ARG A 43 51.79 41.14 -19.25
N ARG A 44 52.89 41.88 -19.10
CA ARG A 44 52.89 43.34 -19.22
C ARG A 44 52.79 43.74 -20.70
N THR A 45 51.61 43.66 -21.31
CA THR A 45 51.39 44.23 -22.66
C THR A 45 50.02 44.92 -22.71
N ALA A 46 50.03 46.14 -23.18
CA ALA A 46 48.99 47.08 -23.57
C ALA A 46 47.54 46.71 -23.16
N ARG A 47 47.03 47.37 -22.16
CA ARG A 47 45.63 47.37 -21.75
C ARG A 47 44.83 48.21 -22.76
N LEU A 48 44.18 47.57 -23.72
CA LEU A 48 42.94 48.09 -24.27
C LEU A 48 41.87 47.99 -23.16
N PRO A 49 41.06 49.03 -22.88
CA PRO A 49 40.01 48.91 -21.87
C PRO A 49 38.86 48.08 -22.41
N ILE A 50 39.01 46.77 -22.36
CA ILE A 50 37.93 45.83 -22.65
C ILE A 50 37.04 45.80 -21.41
N ASN A 51 35.83 46.29 -21.62
CA ASN A 51 34.70 46.40 -20.72
C ASN A 51 34.62 45.27 -19.69
N THR A 52 34.48 45.65 -18.39
CA THR A 52 34.47 44.75 -17.26
C THR A 52 33.37 43.71 -17.38
N ASP A 53 33.76 42.45 -17.64
CA ASP A 53 32.90 41.28 -17.48
C ASP A 53 32.30 41.37 -16.05
N ARG A 54 30.97 41.31 -15.98
CA ARG A 54 30.26 41.17 -14.70
C ARG A 54 30.52 39.76 -14.16
N PRO A 55 31.44 39.55 -13.21
CA PRO A 55 31.84 38.20 -12.76
C PRO A 55 30.65 37.42 -12.20
N TRP A 56 29.68 38.10 -11.61
CA TRP A 56 28.43 37.53 -11.08
C TRP A 56 27.59 36.84 -12.16
N VAL A 57 27.43 37.43 -13.34
CA VAL A 57 26.62 36.85 -14.44
C VAL A 57 27.32 35.61 -14.97
N ARG A 58 28.66 35.66 -15.11
CA ARG A 58 29.44 34.51 -15.58
C ARG A 58 29.38 33.32 -14.62
N HIS A 59 29.62 33.55 -13.31
CA HIS A 59 29.56 32.49 -12.31
C HIS A 59 28.11 32.02 -12.11
N GLY A 60 27.13 32.91 -12.16
CA GLY A 60 25.72 32.56 -12.11
C GLY A 60 25.28 31.64 -13.26
N ALA A 61 25.67 31.96 -14.49
CA ALA A 61 25.38 31.12 -15.64
C ALA A 61 26.02 29.71 -15.51
N VAL A 62 27.24 29.60 -15.00
CA VAL A 62 27.90 28.31 -14.77
C VAL A 62 27.18 27.51 -13.67
N VAL A 63 26.78 28.14 -12.59
CA VAL A 63 26.00 27.48 -11.51
C VAL A 63 24.66 26.98 -12.03
N LEU A 64 23.95 27.79 -12.84
CA LEU A 64 22.70 27.38 -13.48
C LEU A 64 22.90 26.20 -14.45
N ALA A 65 24.02 26.19 -15.19
CA ALA A 65 24.35 25.07 -16.08
C ALA A 65 24.60 23.75 -15.30
N PHE A 66 25.33 23.82 -14.18
CA PHE A 66 25.53 22.68 -13.32
C PHE A 66 24.22 22.22 -12.63
N ALA A 67 23.38 23.15 -12.19
CA ALA A 67 22.08 22.81 -11.65
C ALA A 67 21.16 22.16 -12.72
N SER A 68 21.17 22.67 -13.94
CA SER A 68 20.48 22.03 -15.08
C SER A 68 20.98 20.62 -15.34
N MET A 69 22.30 20.43 -15.38
CA MET A 69 22.91 19.10 -15.56
C MET A 69 22.55 18.13 -14.42
N ALA A 70 22.51 18.61 -13.17
CA ALA A 70 22.08 17.82 -12.03
C ALA A 70 20.63 17.38 -12.19
N MET A 71 19.71 18.31 -12.49
CA MET A 71 18.29 18.00 -12.71
C MET A 71 18.05 17.03 -13.85
N LEU A 72 18.76 17.19 -14.98
CA LEU A 72 18.65 16.28 -16.11
C LEU A 72 19.24 14.90 -15.79
N THR A 73 20.29 14.83 -14.98
CA THR A 73 20.85 13.54 -14.52
C THR A 73 19.87 12.81 -13.57
N VAL A 74 19.22 13.55 -12.67
CA VAL A 74 18.16 13.00 -11.81
C VAL A 74 16.98 12.51 -12.67
N ALA A 75 16.57 13.29 -13.66
CA ALA A 75 15.53 12.88 -14.61
C ALA A 75 15.91 11.61 -15.38
N TRP A 76 17.17 11.48 -15.79
CA TRP A 76 17.68 10.30 -16.49
C TRP A 76 17.71 9.04 -15.62
N ALA A 77 17.79 9.20 -14.30
CA ALA A 77 17.68 8.11 -13.32
C ALA A 77 16.23 7.62 -13.13
N THR A 78 15.25 8.23 -13.82
CA THR A 78 13.80 7.91 -13.77
C THR A 78 13.28 7.87 -12.33
N PRO A 79 13.12 9.04 -11.68
CA PRO A 79 12.54 9.12 -10.35
C PRO A 79 11.07 8.67 -10.39
N GLN A 80 10.71 7.81 -9.43
CA GLN A 80 9.37 7.26 -9.26
C GLN A 80 8.81 7.70 -7.91
N GLN A 81 7.52 7.98 -7.87
CA GLN A 81 6.77 8.21 -6.64
C GLN A 81 5.71 7.13 -6.52
N SER A 82 5.57 6.53 -5.35
CA SER A 82 4.45 5.64 -5.07
C SER A 82 3.18 6.49 -4.93
N VAL A 83 2.20 6.21 -5.76
CA VAL A 83 0.87 6.83 -5.71
C VAL A 83 -0.15 5.73 -5.46
N ASP A 84 -1.05 5.97 -4.52
CA ASP A 84 -2.16 5.05 -4.28
C ASP A 84 -3.20 5.24 -5.40
N VAL A 85 -3.36 4.22 -6.24
CA VAL A 85 -4.34 4.21 -7.33
C VAL A 85 -5.48 3.29 -6.93
N PRO A 86 -6.75 3.68 -7.14
CA PRO A 86 -7.88 2.79 -6.91
C PRO A 86 -7.76 1.53 -7.78
N ARG A 87 -7.95 0.37 -7.17
CA ARG A 87 -8.06 -0.89 -7.90
C ARG A 87 -9.41 -0.99 -8.59
N GLU A 88 -9.40 -1.41 -9.83
CA GLU A 88 -10.64 -1.65 -10.57
C GLU A 88 -11.26 -2.99 -10.18
N ARG A 89 -10.44 -3.98 -9.84
CA ARG A 89 -10.85 -5.35 -9.48
C ARG A 89 -10.02 -5.87 -8.31
N ALA A 90 -10.70 -6.53 -7.39
CA ALA A 90 -10.10 -7.30 -6.30
C ALA A 90 -11.10 -8.35 -5.80
N THR A 91 -10.64 -9.31 -5.03
CA THR A 91 -11.50 -10.28 -4.37
C THR A 91 -11.38 -10.13 -2.86
N VAL A 92 -12.50 -9.99 -2.17
CA VAL A 92 -12.56 -9.98 -0.71
C VAL A 92 -13.29 -11.22 -0.23
N VAL A 93 -12.63 -12.05 0.59
CA VAL A 93 -13.26 -13.21 1.21
C VAL A 93 -13.62 -12.85 2.64
N ILE A 94 -14.92 -12.81 2.94
CA ILE A 94 -15.45 -12.64 4.29
C ILE A 94 -15.51 -14.02 4.92
N VAL A 95 -14.74 -14.22 5.99
CA VAL A 95 -14.66 -15.47 6.75
C VAL A 95 -15.31 -15.22 8.10
N MET A 96 -16.54 -15.70 8.27
CA MET A 96 -17.40 -15.36 9.41
C MET A 96 -17.52 -16.53 10.38
N ASP A 97 -17.21 -16.25 11.62
CA ASP A 97 -17.45 -17.16 12.74
C ASP A 97 -18.94 -17.27 13.03
N VAL A 98 -19.44 -18.50 13.03
CA VAL A 98 -20.82 -18.83 13.40
C VAL A 98 -20.86 -19.76 14.61
N SER A 99 -19.81 -19.77 15.43
CA SER A 99 -19.76 -20.54 16.68
C SER A 99 -20.77 -20.06 17.72
N LEU A 100 -21.06 -20.90 18.72
CA LEU A 100 -22.04 -20.56 19.78
C LEU A 100 -21.64 -19.32 20.59
N SER A 101 -20.35 -19.00 20.71
CA SER A 101 -19.90 -17.77 21.38
C SER A 101 -20.42 -16.49 20.72
N MET A 102 -20.76 -16.57 19.43
CA MET A 102 -21.38 -15.47 18.67
C MET A 102 -22.87 -15.24 19.04
N GLU A 103 -23.47 -16.08 19.90
CA GLU A 103 -24.79 -15.84 20.52
C GLU A 103 -24.73 -14.77 21.61
N ALA A 104 -23.52 -14.43 22.12
CA ALA A 104 -23.36 -13.45 23.19
C ALA A 104 -23.97 -12.09 22.80
N ALA A 105 -24.63 -11.45 23.79
CA ALA A 105 -25.35 -10.18 23.62
C ALA A 105 -24.58 -8.97 24.18
N ASP A 106 -23.29 -9.12 24.40
CA ASP A 106 -22.40 -8.03 24.79
C ASP A 106 -22.22 -6.98 23.69
N VAL A 107 -22.45 -7.36 22.42
CA VAL A 107 -22.65 -6.45 21.29
C VAL A 107 -24.08 -6.62 20.78
N PRO A 108 -24.99 -5.66 21.03
CA PRO A 108 -26.41 -5.81 20.70
C PRO A 108 -26.69 -5.92 19.20
N PRO A 109 -27.72 -6.69 18.78
CA PRO A 109 -28.57 -7.56 19.62
C PRO A 109 -27.88 -8.86 20.02
N THR A 110 -26.99 -9.42 19.18
CA THR A 110 -26.03 -10.48 19.46
C THR A 110 -24.80 -10.24 18.58
N ARG A 111 -23.64 -10.83 18.93
CA ARG A 111 -22.42 -10.71 18.08
C ARG A 111 -22.72 -11.16 16.64
N LEU A 112 -23.39 -12.31 16.43
CA LEU A 112 -23.70 -12.81 15.09
C LEU A 112 -24.60 -11.84 14.32
N GLN A 113 -25.66 -11.33 14.94
CA GLN A 113 -26.57 -10.42 14.25
C GLN A 113 -25.88 -9.11 13.88
N ALA A 114 -25.09 -8.54 14.80
CA ALA A 114 -24.31 -7.34 14.54
C ALA A 114 -23.23 -7.56 13.45
N ALA A 115 -22.58 -8.74 13.45
CA ALA A 115 -21.62 -9.11 12.43
C ALA A 115 -22.28 -9.23 11.03
N LYS A 116 -23.46 -9.85 10.94
CA LYS A 116 -24.23 -9.96 9.68
C LYS A 116 -24.54 -8.60 9.09
N GLU A 117 -25.11 -7.69 9.88
CA GLU A 117 -25.47 -6.35 9.39
C GLU A 117 -24.22 -5.57 8.93
N SER A 118 -23.15 -5.60 9.73
CA SER A 118 -21.92 -4.92 9.37
C SER A 118 -21.23 -5.53 8.13
N ALA A 119 -21.29 -6.84 7.95
CA ALA A 119 -20.76 -7.51 6.76
C ALA A 119 -21.54 -7.16 5.48
N LYS A 120 -22.88 -7.04 5.57
CA LYS A 120 -23.71 -6.56 4.44
C LYS A 120 -23.39 -5.12 4.07
N GLU A 121 -23.25 -4.22 5.05
CA GLU A 121 -22.85 -2.84 4.85
C GLU A 121 -21.47 -2.75 4.20
N PHE A 122 -20.51 -3.52 4.71
CA PHE A 122 -19.16 -3.61 4.17
C PHE A 122 -19.17 -4.06 2.71
N ALA A 123 -19.80 -5.20 2.42
CA ALA A 123 -19.88 -5.73 1.05
C ALA A 123 -20.57 -4.74 0.08
N GLY A 124 -21.60 -4.04 0.54
CA GLY A 124 -22.27 -3.00 -0.25
C GLY A 124 -21.42 -1.74 -0.48
N SER A 125 -20.46 -1.48 0.39
CA SER A 125 -19.55 -0.34 0.28
C SER A 125 -18.35 -0.57 -0.65
N LEU A 126 -18.07 -1.82 -1.02
CA LEU A 126 -16.98 -2.18 -1.93
C LEU A 126 -17.31 -1.77 -3.37
N PRO A 127 -16.32 -1.41 -4.20
CA PRO A 127 -16.52 -1.10 -5.62
C PRO A 127 -17.28 -2.23 -6.34
N GLN A 128 -18.06 -1.88 -7.38
CA GLN A 128 -18.88 -2.85 -8.10
C GLN A 128 -18.07 -3.96 -8.81
N GLY A 129 -16.84 -3.64 -9.23
CA GLY A 129 -15.92 -4.61 -9.86
C GLY A 129 -15.29 -5.63 -8.90
N PHE A 130 -15.51 -5.47 -7.58
CA PHE A 130 -14.92 -6.38 -6.59
C PHE A 130 -15.77 -7.65 -6.45
N ASN A 131 -15.12 -8.82 -6.54
CA ASN A 131 -15.72 -10.07 -6.13
C ASN A 131 -15.76 -10.14 -4.60
N VAL A 132 -16.85 -10.65 -4.04
CA VAL A 132 -16.95 -10.95 -2.61
C VAL A 132 -17.38 -12.39 -2.46
N SER A 133 -16.68 -13.13 -1.62
CA SER A 133 -16.99 -14.51 -1.23
C SER A 133 -17.37 -14.53 0.24
N LEU A 134 -18.25 -15.46 0.63
CA LEU A 134 -18.63 -15.71 2.00
C LEU A 134 -18.24 -17.14 2.39
N VAL A 135 -17.42 -17.25 3.40
CA VAL A 135 -17.07 -18.50 4.08
C VAL A 135 -17.61 -18.44 5.49
N GLU A 136 -18.36 -19.45 5.92
CA GLU A 136 -18.73 -19.64 7.32
C GLU A 136 -17.82 -20.68 7.96
N PHE A 137 -17.52 -20.50 9.23
CA PHE A 137 -16.84 -21.54 10.01
C PHE A 137 -17.37 -21.64 11.43
N ALA A 138 -17.31 -22.85 11.95
CA ALA A 138 -17.55 -23.24 13.31
C ALA A 138 -16.64 -24.44 13.60
N GLY A 139 -17.13 -25.61 13.97
CA GLY A 139 -16.32 -26.84 14.06
C GLY A 139 -15.77 -27.35 12.73
N THR A 140 -16.37 -26.92 11.61
CA THR A 140 -15.95 -27.10 10.22
C THR A 140 -16.17 -25.80 9.46
N ALA A 141 -15.60 -25.68 8.24
CA ALA A 141 -15.82 -24.53 7.39
C ALA A 141 -16.50 -24.92 6.08
N SER A 142 -17.24 -23.98 5.49
CA SER A 142 -17.85 -24.15 4.17
C SER A 142 -17.91 -22.83 3.38
N ILE A 143 -17.71 -22.93 2.07
CA ILE A 143 -17.93 -21.81 1.14
C ILE A 143 -19.43 -21.67 0.95
N VAL A 144 -20.02 -20.63 1.52
CA VAL A 144 -21.47 -20.36 1.40
C VAL A 144 -21.79 -19.66 0.08
N VAL A 145 -20.93 -18.71 -0.30
CA VAL A 145 -21.03 -18.00 -1.58
C VAL A 145 -19.64 -17.97 -2.22
N PRO A 146 -19.48 -18.54 -3.42
CA PRO A 146 -18.25 -18.39 -4.17
C PRO A 146 -18.04 -16.91 -4.58
N PRO A 147 -16.83 -16.53 -5.02
CA PRO A 147 -16.54 -15.15 -5.43
C PRO A 147 -17.51 -14.65 -6.48
N THR A 148 -18.24 -13.58 -6.15
CA THR A 148 -19.27 -13.00 -7.02
C THR A 148 -19.39 -11.49 -6.84
N THR A 149 -19.85 -10.80 -7.86
CA THR A 149 -20.26 -9.39 -7.81
C THR A 149 -21.71 -9.19 -7.40
N ASP A 150 -22.51 -10.27 -7.29
CA ASP A 150 -23.92 -10.22 -6.90
C ASP A 150 -24.07 -10.02 -5.39
N ARG A 151 -24.31 -8.78 -4.99
CA ARG A 151 -24.52 -8.40 -3.58
C ARG A 151 -25.87 -8.89 -3.04
N GLY A 152 -26.85 -9.12 -3.90
CA GLY A 152 -28.15 -9.66 -3.50
C GLY A 152 -28.04 -11.09 -3.03
N MET A 153 -27.36 -11.93 -3.80
CA MET A 153 -27.03 -13.32 -3.43
C MET A 153 -26.23 -13.38 -2.14
N LEU A 154 -25.20 -12.54 -2.00
CA LEU A 154 -24.36 -12.47 -0.81
C LEU A 154 -25.16 -12.09 0.44
N ASN A 155 -25.99 -11.06 0.36
CA ASN A 155 -26.80 -10.58 1.48
C ASN A 155 -27.80 -11.65 1.94
N ALA A 156 -28.47 -12.32 1.01
CA ALA A 156 -29.37 -13.42 1.33
C ALA A 156 -28.64 -14.58 2.04
N ALA A 157 -27.42 -14.88 1.62
CA ALA A 157 -26.60 -15.92 2.26
C ALA A 157 -26.16 -15.51 3.67
N ILE A 158 -25.74 -14.26 3.87
CA ILE A 158 -25.37 -13.73 5.20
C ILE A 158 -26.59 -13.81 6.14
N ASP A 159 -27.79 -13.44 5.69
CA ASP A 159 -29.00 -13.51 6.52
C ASP A 159 -29.32 -14.95 6.99
N ASN A 160 -29.00 -15.94 6.16
CA ASN A 160 -29.25 -17.36 6.44
C ASN A 160 -28.20 -18.05 7.32
N LEU A 161 -27.08 -17.40 7.67
CA LEU A 161 -26.08 -17.97 8.57
C LEU A 161 -26.70 -18.35 9.93
N GLN A 162 -26.33 -19.50 10.45
CA GLN A 162 -26.86 -20.02 11.72
C GLN A 162 -25.72 -20.45 12.65
N LEU A 163 -25.97 -20.28 13.95
CA LEU A 163 -25.03 -20.73 14.98
C LEU A 163 -24.79 -22.24 14.93
N ARG A 164 -23.54 -22.63 15.09
CA ARG A 164 -23.09 -24.04 15.17
C ARG A 164 -22.12 -24.23 16.34
N GLU A 165 -21.88 -25.47 16.71
CA GLU A 165 -20.97 -25.80 17.80
C GLU A 165 -19.51 -25.74 17.36
N SER A 166 -18.63 -25.39 18.32
CA SER A 166 -17.17 -25.38 18.18
C SER A 166 -16.65 -24.24 17.27
N THR A 167 -15.31 -24.09 17.21
CA THR A 167 -14.62 -23.05 16.44
C THR A 167 -13.36 -23.62 15.82
N ALA A 168 -13.20 -23.47 14.49
CA ALA A 168 -12.05 -23.96 13.73
C ALA A 168 -11.58 -22.88 12.73
N ILE A 169 -10.88 -21.86 13.23
CA ILE A 169 -10.40 -20.70 12.42
C ILE A 169 -9.52 -21.18 11.25
N GLY A 170 -8.63 -22.14 11.50
CA GLY A 170 -7.75 -22.67 10.44
C GLY A 170 -8.52 -23.27 9.28
N GLU A 171 -9.63 -23.99 9.55
CA GLU A 171 -10.50 -24.50 8.47
C GLU A 171 -11.15 -23.36 7.70
N GLY A 172 -11.56 -22.28 8.38
CA GLY A 172 -12.11 -21.07 7.74
C GLY A 172 -11.14 -20.42 6.76
N ILE A 173 -9.86 -20.29 7.16
CA ILE A 173 -8.82 -19.70 6.30
C ILE A 173 -8.53 -20.62 5.11
N TYR A 174 -8.41 -21.93 5.29
CA TYR A 174 -8.22 -22.86 4.17
C TYR A 174 -9.41 -22.89 3.22
N ALA A 175 -10.65 -22.87 3.72
CA ALA A 175 -11.83 -22.77 2.87
C ALA A 175 -11.87 -21.44 2.09
N ALA A 176 -11.35 -20.38 2.67
CA ALA A 176 -11.20 -19.10 1.96
C ALA A 176 -10.14 -19.16 0.84
N LEU A 177 -9.04 -19.88 1.04
CA LEU A 177 -8.07 -20.16 -0.04
C LEU A 177 -8.72 -20.98 -1.16
N ASP A 178 -9.48 -22.01 -0.82
CA ASP A 178 -10.22 -22.80 -1.80
C ASP A 178 -11.25 -21.98 -2.57
N ALA A 179 -11.92 -21.02 -1.91
CA ALA A 179 -12.83 -20.10 -2.56
C ALA A 179 -12.12 -19.22 -3.60
N LEU A 180 -10.89 -18.80 -3.34
CA LEU A 180 -10.12 -17.97 -4.28
C LEU A 180 -9.76 -18.72 -5.57
N LEU A 181 -9.69 -20.05 -5.55
CA LEU A 181 -9.52 -20.85 -6.78
C LEU A 181 -10.74 -20.79 -7.70
N MET A 182 -11.88 -20.31 -7.19
CA MET A 182 -13.13 -20.15 -7.97
C MET A 182 -13.30 -18.73 -8.52
N VAL A 183 -12.32 -17.83 -8.35
CA VAL A 183 -12.40 -16.46 -8.86
C VAL A 183 -12.47 -16.48 -10.38
N PRO A 184 -13.47 -15.82 -11.01
CA PRO A 184 -13.53 -15.72 -12.46
C PRO A 184 -12.29 -15.02 -13.03
N PRO A 185 -11.69 -15.55 -14.11
CA PRO A 185 -10.53 -14.92 -14.73
C PRO A 185 -10.84 -13.51 -15.23
N ASP A 186 -9.81 -12.69 -15.33
CA ASP A 186 -9.98 -11.35 -15.89
C ASP A 186 -10.29 -11.46 -17.40
N PRO A 187 -11.39 -10.86 -17.91
CA PRO A 187 -11.68 -10.86 -19.34
C PRO A 187 -10.62 -10.17 -20.20
N GLU A 188 -9.88 -9.19 -19.64
CA GLU A 188 -8.85 -8.44 -20.37
C GLU A 188 -7.48 -9.10 -20.26
N ASP A 189 -7.18 -9.76 -19.13
CA ASP A 189 -5.94 -10.51 -18.91
C ASP A 189 -6.23 -11.79 -18.10
N PRO A 190 -6.59 -12.89 -18.75
CA PRO A 190 -6.94 -14.15 -18.08
C PRO A 190 -5.79 -14.77 -17.25
N GLU A 191 -4.54 -14.38 -17.50
CA GLU A 191 -3.37 -14.85 -16.77
C GLU A 191 -3.03 -13.96 -15.57
N ALA A 192 -3.63 -12.74 -15.47
CA ALA A 192 -3.41 -11.86 -14.37
C ALA A 192 -4.02 -12.42 -13.07
N SER A 193 -3.22 -12.45 -12.01
CA SER A 193 -3.73 -12.79 -10.69
C SER A 193 -4.57 -11.63 -10.14
N VAL A 194 -5.85 -11.87 -9.89
CA VAL A 194 -6.73 -10.88 -9.27
C VAL A 194 -6.31 -10.72 -7.80
N PRO A 195 -5.95 -9.50 -7.37
CA PRO A 195 -5.59 -9.27 -5.98
C PRO A 195 -6.70 -9.70 -5.03
N ALA A 196 -6.32 -10.41 -3.96
CA ALA A 196 -7.27 -10.93 -2.99
C ALA A 196 -6.88 -10.56 -1.57
N THR A 197 -7.86 -10.47 -0.68
CA THR A 197 -7.66 -10.31 0.76
C THR A 197 -8.72 -11.09 1.53
N MET A 198 -8.36 -11.60 2.69
CA MET A 198 -9.28 -12.26 3.61
C MET A 198 -9.60 -11.36 4.79
N VAL A 199 -10.84 -11.41 5.26
CA VAL A 199 -11.30 -10.74 6.47
C VAL A 199 -11.95 -11.79 7.37
N VAL A 200 -11.22 -12.21 8.39
CA VAL A 200 -11.67 -13.22 9.37
C VAL A 200 -12.27 -12.49 10.56
N LEU A 201 -13.56 -12.67 10.80
CA LEU A 201 -14.26 -12.13 11.96
C LEU A 201 -14.57 -13.26 12.92
N SER A 202 -14.04 -13.18 14.13
CA SER A 202 -14.20 -14.18 15.21
C SER A 202 -14.04 -13.54 16.57
N ASP A 203 -14.43 -14.24 17.62
CA ASP A 203 -14.03 -13.94 19.00
C ASP A 203 -12.69 -14.61 19.40
N GLY A 204 -12.11 -15.44 18.54
CA GLY A 204 -10.69 -15.77 18.52
C GLY A 204 -10.26 -16.99 19.31
N GLU A 205 -11.12 -17.93 19.67
CA GLU A 205 -10.68 -19.17 20.28
C GLU A 205 -10.88 -20.37 19.34
N SER A 206 -9.78 -20.78 18.65
CA SER A 206 -9.80 -21.98 17.81
C SER A 206 -9.68 -23.23 18.66
N GLN A 207 -10.72 -24.05 18.67
CA GLN A 207 -10.82 -25.25 19.52
C GLN A 207 -10.51 -26.54 18.78
N ARG A 208 -10.65 -26.53 17.45
CA ARG A 208 -10.55 -27.72 16.59
C ARG A 208 -9.96 -27.39 15.22
N GLY A 209 -9.72 -28.45 14.44
CA GLY A 209 -9.25 -28.36 13.07
C GLY A 209 -7.74 -28.14 12.93
N ARG A 210 -7.34 -27.77 11.73
CA ARG A 210 -5.94 -27.47 11.40
C ARG A 210 -5.49 -26.18 12.11
N SER A 211 -4.19 -26.06 12.33
CA SER A 211 -3.61 -24.88 12.98
C SER A 211 -3.99 -23.60 12.24
N PRO A 212 -4.56 -22.57 12.92
CA PRO A 212 -4.85 -21.29 12.28
C PRO A 212 -3.59 -20.55 11.85
N TYR A 213 -2.47 -20.79 12.52
CA TYR A 213 -1.17 -20.19 12.16
C TYR A 213 -0.63 -20.77 10.85
N SER A 214 -0.67 -22.12 10.70
CA SER A 214 -0.26 -22.75 9.44
C SER A 214 -1.18 -22.38 8.28
N ALA A 215 -2.47 -22.15 8.55
CA ALA A 215 -3.40 -21.67 7.54
C ALA A 215 -3.11 -20.23 7.11
N ALA A 216 -2.77 -19.37 8.08
CA ALA A 216 -2.37 -17.99 7.82
C ALA A 216 -1.05 -17.90 7.03
N GLU A 217 -0.06 -18.73 7.40
CA GLU A 217 1.20 -18.86 6.66
C GLU A 217 0.97 -19.29 5.21
N ALA A 218 0.13 -20.31 4.98
CA ALA A 218 -0.24 -20.75 3.64
C ALA A 218 -0.93 -19.65 2.82
N ALA A 219 -1.77 -18.81 3.45
CA ALA A 219 -2.37 -17.67 2.80
C ALA A 219 -1.33 -16.59 2.45
N HIS A 220 -0.38 -16.33 3.33
CA HIS A 220 0.72 -15.41 3.08
C HIS A 220 1.61 -15.88 1.92
N GLU A 221 1.95 -17.18 1.87
CA GLU A 221 2.71 -17.77 0.76
C GLU A 221 1.94 -17.67 -0.57
N ALA A 222 0.61 -17.76 -0.53
CA ALA A 222 -0.26 -17.53 -1.68
C ALA A 222 -0.41 -16.03 -2.05
N GLY A 223 0.22 -15.12 -1.30
CA GLY A 223 0.12 -13.67 -1.53
C GLY A 223 -1.22 -13.05 -1.11
N VAL A 224 -1.98 -13.74 -0.24
CA VAL A 224 -3.30 -13.31 0.22
C VAL A 224 -3.24 -12.87 1.67
N PRO A 225 -3.25 -11.56 1.96
CA PRO A 225 -3.20 -11.07 3.34
C PRO A 225 -4.46 -11.47 4.12
N VAL A 226 -4.26 -11.94 5.35
CA VAL A 226 -5.31 -12.34 6.29
C VAL A 226 -5.52 -11.23 7.32
N ASN A 227 -6.56 -10.43 7.17
CA ASN A 227 -6.96 -9.47 8.19
C ASN A 227 -7.89 -10.14 9.19
N THR A 228 -7.67 -9.94 10.49
CA THR A 228 -8.52 -10.52 11.53
C THR A 228 -9.22 -9.43 12.30
N ILE A 229 -10.47 -9.67 12.68
CA ILE A 229 -11.27 -8.77 13.52
C ILE A 229 -11.71 -9.55 14.76
N ALA A 230 -11.12 -9.18 15.89
CA ALA A 230 -11.52 -9.69 17.21
C ALA A 230 -12.81 -8.96 17.63
N PHE A 231 -13.96 -9.66 17.54
CA PHE A 231 -15.26 -9.04 17.71
C PHE A 231 -15.96 -9.45 19.00
N GLY A 232 -16.35 -8.47 19.80
CA GLY A 232 -17.00 -8.65 21.10
C GLY A 232 -16.19 -8.04 22.25
N THR A 233 -16.58 -8.33 23.48
CA THR A 233 -15.97 -7.79 24.70
C THR A 233 -15.46 -8.90 25.62
N ASP A 234 -14.70 -8.52 26.66
CA ASP A 234 -14.21 -9.46 27.68
C ASP A 234 -15.31 -9.87 28.67
N THR A 235 -16.50 -9.21 28.62
CA THR A 235 -17.63 -9.45 29.52
C THR A 235 -18.78 -10.19 28.85
N GLY A 236 -18.56 -10.69 27.61
CA GLY A 236 -19.54 -11.51 26.91
C GLY A 236 -19.78 -12.84 27.61
N TYR A 237 -21.03 -13.30 27.63
CA TYR A 237 -21.41 -14.61 28.11
C TYR A 237 -22.57 -15.18 27.30
N ILE A 238 -22.65 -16.49 27.29
CA ILE A 238 -23.80 -17.23 26.75
C ILE A 238 -24.46 -18.05 27.87
N ILE A 239 -25.68 -18.48 27.62
CA ILE A 239 -26.37 -19.43 28.52
C ILE A 239 -26.24 -20.83 27.91
N ASP A 240 -25.47 -21.70 28.54
CA ASP A 240 -25.41 -23.10 28.12
C ASP A 240 -26.82 -23.71 28.17
N ARG A 241 -27.33 -24.12 27.02
CA ARG A 241 -28.69 -24.63 26.86
C ARG A 241 -28.91 -25.95 27.63
N ARG A 242 -27.85 -26.69 27.92
CA ARG A 242 -27.90 -27.99 28.63
C ARG A 242 -27.91 -27.80 30.13
N THR A 243 -27.13 -26.86 30.65
CA THR A 243 -26.92 -26.68 32.09
C THR A 243 -27.64 -25.47 32.66
N GLY A 244 -28.10 -24.54 31.83
CA GLY A 244 -28.67 -23.25 32.22
C GLY A 244 -27.67 -22.29 32.86
N ARG A 245 -26.39 -22.60 32.86
CA ARG A 245 -25.33 -21.81 33.49
C ARG A 245 -24.78 -20.78 32.53
N ARG A 246 -24.30 -19.67 33.08
CA ARG A 246 -23.52 -18.67 32.32
C ARG A 246 -22.13 -19.20 32.01
N GLU A 247 -21.75 -19.15 30.76
CA GLU A 247 -20.42 -19.44 30.26
C GLU A 247 -19.82 -18.16 29.67
N TRP A 248 -18.66 -17.76 30.19
CA TRP A 248 -17.98 -16.55 29.73
C TRP A 248 -17.26 -16.81 28.41
N VAL A 249 -17.54 -16.00 27.41
CA VAL A 249 -16.94 -16.08 26.06
C VAL A 249 -16.12 -14.82 25.81
N ARG A 250 -14.90 -14.85 26.32
CA ARG A 250 -13.95 -13.73 26.19
C ARG A 250 -13.35 -13.71 24.80
N VAL A 251 -13.04 -12.49 24.34
CA VAL A 251 -12.39 -12.31 23.04
C VAL A 251 -10.88 -12.55 23.14
N ASN A 252 -10.34 -13.48 22.36
CA ASN A 252 -8.91 -13.75 22.32
C ASN A 252 -8.22 -12.90 21.23
N ARG A 253 -7.93 -11.65 21.58
CA ARG A 253 -7.31 -10.67 20.69
C ARG A 253 -5.89 -11.06 20.30
N GLU A 254 -5.14 -11.68 21.23
CA GLU A 254 -3.74 -12.04 21.00
C GLU A 254 -3.63 -13.12 19.93
N GLN A 255 -4.47 -14.15 19.97
CA GLN A 255 -4.50 -15.19 18.96
C GLN A 255 -4.84 -14.65 17.58
N LEU A 256 -5.86 -13.79 17.48
CA LEU A 256 -6.27 -13.20 16.20
C LEU A 256 -5.21 -12.25 15.65
N ALA A 257 -4.58 -11.44 16.50
CA ALA A 257 -3.47 -10.58 16.07
C ALA A 257 -2.27 -11.38 15.56
N GLU A 258 -1.97 -12.51 16.20
CA GLU A 258 -0.91 -13.42 15.78
C GLU A 258 -1.23 -14.05 14.42
N ILE A 259 -2.46 -14.55 14.22
CA ILE A 259 -2.94 -15.11 12.94
C ILE A 259 -2.81 -14.06 11.83
N ALA A 260 -3.20 -12.81 12.08
CA ALA A 260 -3.07 -11.74 11.11
C ALA A 260 -1.60 -11.46 10.75
N ARG A 261 -0.71 -11.47 11.75
CA ARG A 261 0.72 -11.24 11.56
C ARG A 261 1.35 -12.34 10.68
N GLU A 262 1.08 -13.61 10.99
CA GLU A 262 1.55 -14.74 10.19
C GLU A 262 0.97 -14.72 8.76
N GLY A 263 -0.29 -14.26 8.63
CA GLY A 263 -0.97 -14.10 7.34
C GLY A 263 -0.61 -12.82 6.57
N GLY A 264 0.36 -12.01 7.04
CA GLY A 264 0.78 -10.78 6.35
C GLY A 264 -0.27 -9.68 6.30
N GLY A 265 -1.33 -9.75 7.12
CA GLY A 265 -2.39 -8.76 7.26
C GLY A 265 -2.32 -7.99 8.58
N GLN A 266 -3.45 -7.44 8.99
CA GLN A 266 -3.58 -6.65 10.22
C GLN A 266 -4.64 -7.25 11.16
N GLY A 267 -4.34 -7.26 12.47
CA GLY A 267 -5.28 -7.65 13.51
C GLY A 267 -6.00 -6.42 14.08
N TYR A 268 -7.32 -6.47 14.07
CA TYR A 268 -8.19 -5.41 14.59
C TYR A 268 -8.97 -5.88 15.80
N TYR A 269 -9.39 -4.93 16.63
CA TYR A 269 -10.30 -5.18 17.74
C TYR A 269 -11.55 -4.31 17.62
N ALA A 270 -12.72 -4.92 17.69
CA ALA A 270 -14.02 -4.25 17.59
C ALA A 270 -14.92 -4.67 18.77
N PRO A 271 -14.96 -3.88 19.86
CA PRO A 271 -15.87 -4.13 21.00
C PRO A 271 -17.30 -3.67 20.75
N SER A 272 -17.58 -2.99 19.65
CA SER A 272 -18.90 -2.48 19.29
C SER A 272 -19.14 -2.50 17.79
N VAL A 273 -20.40 -2.31 17.38
CA VAL A 273 -20.81 -2.24 15.97
C VAL A 273 -20.16 -1.04 15.27
N GLU A 274 -20.07 0.10 15.94
CA GLU A 274 -19.47 1.32 15.40
C GLU A 274 -18.00 1.09 15.07
N ARG A 275 -17.26 0.49 16.02
CA ARG A 275 -15.83 0.17 15.78
C ARG A 275 -15.67 -0.89 14.67
N LEU A 276 -16.58 -1.85 14.58
CA LEU A 276 -16.57 -2.83 13.49
C LEU A 276 -16.74 -2.16 12.11
N ARG A 277 -17.65 -1.19 11.99
CA ARG A 277 -17.84 -0.41 10.76
C ARG A 277 -16.59 0.41 10.41
N GLU A 278 -15.95 1.02 11.39
CA GLU A 278 -14.69 1.75 11.18
C GLU A 278 -13.59 0.81 10.65
N VAL A 279 -13.42 -0.36 11.28
CA VAL A 279 -12.45 -1.38 10.85
C VAL A 279 -12.73 -1.84 9.42
N TYR A 280 -13.99 -2.09 9.08
CA TYR A 280 -14.36 -2.43 7.70
C TYR A 280 -14.03 -1.29 6.72
N ALA A 281 -14.19 -0.03 7.11
CA ALA A 281 -13.81 1.11 6.27
C ALA A 281 -12.29 1.18 6.07
N GLU A 282 -11.48 0.89 7.10
CA GLU A 282 -10.02 0.80 7.00
C GLU A 282 -9.60 -0.32 6.04
N ILE A 283 -10.19 -1.52 6.19
CA ILE A 283 -9.93 -2.68 5.30
C ILE A 283 -10.35 -2.37 3.86
N ARG A 284 -11.50 -1.74 3.65
CA ARG A 284 -11.94 -1.31 2.32
C ARG A 284 -10.94 -0.39 1.65
N GLN A 285 -10.40 0.57 2.39
CA GLN A 285 -9.40 1.50 1.86
C GLN A 285 -8.13 0.75 1.45
N SER A 286 -7.62 -0.16 2.29
CA SER A 286 -6.42 -0.93 1.98
C SER A 286 -6.62 -1.93 0.84
N ALA A 287 -7.77 -2.59 0.76
CA ALA A 287 -8.11 -3.52 -0.32
C ALA A 287 -8.37 -2.79 -1.65
N GLY A 288 -8.93 -1.57 -1.57
CA GLY A 288 -9.32 -0.77 -2.73
C GLY A 288 -8.20 0.04 -3.36
N THR A 289 -7.00 0.06 -2.80
CA THR A 289 -5.88 0.84 -3.33
C THR A 289 -4.67 -0.03 -3.63
N GLU A 290 -3.93 0.36 -4.66
CA GLU A 290 -2.66 -0.26 -5.04
C GLU A 290 -1.60 0.82 -5.12
N LYS A 291 -0.41 0.52 -4.61
CA LYS A 291 0.75 1.40 -4.78
C LYS A 291 1.37 1.18 -6.14
N VAL A 292 1.11 2.10 -7.05
CA VAL A 292 1.72 2.10 -8.37
C VAL A 292 2.85 3.13 -8.39
N PHE A 293 3.99 2.71 -8.92
CA PHE A 293 5.12 3.62 -9.11
C PHE A 293 4.90 4.47 -10.37
N GLN A 294 4.53 5.74 -10.16
CA GLN A 294 4.37 6.69 -11.25
C GLN A 294 5.66 7.45 -11.50
N GLU A 295 6.09 7.50 -12.78
CA GLU A 295 7.29 8.24 -13.17
C GLU A 295 7.08 9.75 -13.05
N SER A 296 7.94 10.40 -12.28
CA SER A 296 7.94 11.85 -12.08
C SER A 296 8.99 12.57 -12.96
N THR A 297 9.51 11.89 -13.98
CA THR A 297 10.60 12.34 -14.84
C THR A 297 10.33 13.71 -15.47
N SER A 298 9.09 13.99 -15.91
CA SER A 298 8.70 15.23 -16.59
C SER A 298 8.96 16.50 -15.77
N ARG A 299 8.77 16.45 -14.44
CA ARG A 299 9.01 17.58 -13.53
C ARG A 299 10.49 17.96 -13.49
N TYR A 300 11.37 16.96 -13.42
CA TYR A 300 12.82 17.16 -13.37
C TYR A 300 13.37 17.60 -14.71
N VAL A 301 12.87 17.05 -15.82
CA VAL A 301 13.21 17.51 -17.18
C VAL A 301 12.80 18.96 -17.36
N GLY A 302 11.57 19.34 -17.01
CA GLY A 302 11.08 20.71 -17.11
C GLY A 302 11.95 21.70 -16.34
N ALA A 303 12.26 21.40 -15.08
CA ALA A 303 13.14 22.22 -14.25
C ALA A 303 14.55 22.31 -14.85
N GLY A 304 15.11 21.20 -15.31
CA GLY A 304 16.43 21.15 -15.93
C GLY A 304 16.51 22.01 -17.20
N LEU A 305 15.48 21.94 -18.06
CA LEU A 305 15.42 22.76 -19.28
C LEU A 305 15.31 24.25 -18.98
N VAL A 306 14.47 24.65 -18.04
CA VAL A 306 14.37 26.07 -17.62
C VAL A 306 15.71 26.59 -17.13
N LEU A 307 16.40 25.85 -16.26
CA LEU A 307 17.72 26.21 -15.78
C LEU A 307 18.75 26.28 -16.91
N GLY A 308 18.69 25.38 -17.87
CA GLY A 308 19.55 25.36 -19.03
C GLY A 308 19.37 26.57 -19.95
N VAL A 309 18.10 26.95 -20.20
CA VAL A 309 17.77 28.15 -20.98
C VAL A 309 18.26 29.42 -20.28
N LEU A 310 18.07 29.51 -18.96
CA LEU A 310 18.58 30.66 -18.18
C LEU A 310 20.10 30.72 -18.18
N ALA A 311 20.79 29.59 -18.09
CA ALA A 311 22.24 29.51 -18.20
C ALA A 311 22.72 29.97 -19.61
N ALA A 312 22.08 29.48 -20.65
CA ALA A 312 22.39 29.87 -22.04
C ALA A 312 22.15 31.38 -22.26
N ALA A 313 21.02 31.93 -21.79
CA ALA A 313 20.75 33.36 -21.85
C ALA A 313 21.81 34.19 -21.13
N GLY A 314 22.26 33.72 -19.94
CA GLY A 314 23.37 34.34 -19.22
C GLY A 314 24.68 34.35 -19.99
N ILE A 315 25.03 33.24 -20.67
CA ILE A 315 26.23 33.15 -21.51
C ILE A 315 26.14 34.04 -22.72
N VAL A 316 24.99 34.03 -23.43
CA VAL A 316 24.72 34.85 -24.60
C VAL A 316 24.76 36.34 -24.25
N SER A 317 24.18 36.75 -23.09
CA SER A 317 24.23 38.13 -22.65
C SER A 317 25.64 38.66 -22.37
N LEU A 318 26.58 37.77 -22.06
CA LEU A 318 28.01 38.08 -21.92
C LEU A 318 28.73 38.19 -23.23
N GLY A 319 28.30 37.37 -24.25
CA GLY A 319 28.88 37.32 -25.58
C GLY A 319 28.27 38.33 -26.59
N ALA A 320 27.01 38.70 -26.42
CA ALA A 320 26.22 39.52 -27.36
C ALA A 320 26.50 41.03 -27.30
N ARG A 321 27.59 41.46 -26.72
CA ARG A 321 28.05 42.85 -26.83
C ARG A 321 28.88 43.01 -28.08
N TRP A 322 28.18 43.03 -29.21
CA TRP A 322 28.74 43.55 -30.46
C TRP A 322 28.78 45.08 -30.39
N PRO A 323 29.77 45.69 -31.02
CA PRO A 323 30.07 47.10 -30.96
C PRO A 323 28.97 47.98 -31.45
#